data_0fcc1ddb91f86c3572b0d588b6ef3252
#
_entry.id   0fcc1ddb91f86c3572b0d588b6ef3252
#
_cell.length_a   1.000
_cell.length_b   1.000
_cell.length_c   1.000
_cell.angle_alpha   90.00
_cell.angle_beta   90.00
_cell.angle_gamma   90.00
#
_symmetry.space_group_name_H-M   'P 1'
#
loop_
_entity.id
_entity.type
_entity.pdbx_description
1 polymer ?
#
loop_
_entity_poly.entity_id
_entity_poly.type
_entity_poly.pdbx_seq_one_letter_code
_entity_poly.pdbx_strand_id
1 'polypeptide(L)'
;MRRVMLGVYAAVGLAGLTAGTTVTRAQHAHGGGDGHAQGHLAAQACASEFEKVVGEGRGFGLAFAADQNGYPGPMHVLELKDRLTLSADQEANARELMHAMFTESRPKGARLLEAEAKLRRLFAERVADEAAVRAAVAEVERARTEVRLVHLLTHLTTRDLLTEDQRRIYHEARWGALAPAQ
;
A
#
# COMPACT_ATOMS: atom_id res chain seq x y z
N MET A 1 -59.04 -40.33 15.35
CA MET A 1 -59.24 -40.78 16.76
C MET A 1 -58.60 -39.76 17.68
N ARG A 2 -59.44 -39.20 18.52
CA ARG A 2 -59.12 -38.22 19.58
C ARG A 2 -58.16 -38.80 20.60
N ARG A 3 -57.25 -37.98 21.14
CA ARG A 3 -57.09 -37.87 22.61
C ARG A 3 -56.40 -36.53 22.97
N VAL A 4 -57.22 -35.73 23.61
CA VAL A 4 -56.88 -34.55 24.43
C VAL A 4 -56.35 -35.08 25.75
N MET A 5 -55.28 -34.43 26.31
CA MET A 5 -55.14 -34.42 27.76
C MET A 5 -54.67 -33.03 28.21
N LEU A 6 -55.46 -32.53 29.12
CA LEU A 6 -55.37 -31.30 29.91
C LEU A 6 -54.41 -31.44 31.07
N GLY A 7 -53.88 -30.30 31.47
CA GLY A 7 -53.68 -29.95 32.90
C GLY A 7 -52.22 -30.11 33.34
N VAL A 8 -51.57 -29.16 33.93
CA VAL A 8 -51.85 -28.56 35.26
C VAL A 8 -51.05 -27.25 35.38
N TYR A 9 -51.70 -26.22 35.84
CA TYR A 9 -51.12 -24.96 36.32
C TYR A 9 -50.33 -25.16 37.60
N ALA A 10 -49.13 -24.60 37.72
CA ALA A 10 -48.53 -24.27 38.99
C ALA A 10 -47.92 -22.87 38.90
N ALA A 11 -48.60 -21.92 39.52
CA ALA A 11 -48.12 -20.59 39.78
C ALA A 11 -47.18 -20.62 41.00
N VAL A 12 -45.98 -20.11 40.85
CA VAL A 12 -45.13 -19.72 42.00
C VAL A 12 -44.58 -18.31 41.73
N GLY A 13 -44.67 -17.55 42.77
CA GLY A 13 -44.68 -16.10 42.82
C GLY A 13 -43.42 -15.32 42.57
N LEU A 14 -43.68 -14.04 42.54
CA LEU A 14 -42.80 -12.86 42.45
C LEU A 14 -41.56 -12.95 43.28
N ALA A 15 -40.44 -12.56 42.67
CA ALA A 15 -39.47 -11.71 43.33
C ALA A 15 -38.85 -10.77 42.25
N GLY A 16 -39.23 -9.51 42.34
CA GLY A 16 -38.72 -8.46 41.47
C GLY A 16 -37.26 -8.16 41.82
N LEU A 17 -36.39 -8.20 40.80
CA LEU A 17 -35.12 -7.50 40.80
C LEU A 17 -35.08 -6.65 39.54
N THR A 18 -35.35 -5.37 39.71
CA THR A 18 -35.12 -4.35 38.71
C THR A 18 -33.59 -4.13 38.60
N ALA A 19 -32.92 -4.87 37.74
CA ALA A 19 -31.59 -4.53 37.30
C ALA A 19 -31.72 -3.36 36.32
N GLY A 20 -31.48 -2.17 36.81
CA GLY A 20 -31.37 -0.97 35.99
C GLY A 20 -30.17 -1.13 35.06
N THR A 21 -30.41 -1.46 33.79
CA THR A 21 -29.42 -1.31 32.74
C THR A 21 -29.19 0.18 32.50
N THR A 22 -28.18 0.73 33.16
CA THR A 22 -27.60 2.00 32.77
C THR A 22 -26.98 1.83 31.39
N VAL A 23 -27.74 2.22 30.36
CA VAL A 23 -27.19 2.44 29.03
C VAL A 23 -26.21 3.60 29.15
N THR A 24 -24.96 3.30 29.32
CA THR A 24 -23.89 4.27 29.18
C THR A 24 -23.86 4.67 27.71
N ARG A 25 -24.56 5.77 27.43
CA ARG A 25 -24.44 6.46 26.15
C ARG A 25 -23.00 6.94 26.07
N ALA A 26 -22.15 6.21 25.32
CA ALA A 26 -20.84 6.67 24.95
C ALA A 26 -21.03 7.99 24.21
N GLN A 27 -20.84 9.09 24.92
CA GLN A 27 -20.69 10.40 24.31
C GLN A 27 -19.38 10.32 23.53
N HIS A 28 -19.48 10.17 22.23
CA HIS A 28 -18.38 10.50 21.34
C HIS A 28 -18.10 11.99 21.56
N ALA A 29 -17.13 12.27 22.43
CA ALA A 29 -16.54 13.58 22.51
C ALA A 29 -15.89 13.82 21.13
N HIS A 30 -16.57 14.63 20.31
CA HIS A 30 -15.96 15.24 19.15
C HIS A 30 -14.88 16.20 19.67
N GLY A 31 -13.69 15.69 19.93
CA GLY A 31 -12.47 16.48 20.04
C GLY A 31 -12.16 17.04 18.65
N GLY A 32 -12.94 18.02 18.24
CA GLY A 32 -12.82 18.61 16.93
C GLY A 32 -11.84 19.78 16.93
N GLY A 33 -10.57 19.52 16.76
CA GLY A 33 -9.56 20.56 16.55
C GLY A 33 -8.23 19.96 16.10
N ASP A 34 -7.66 19.12 16.91
CA ASP A 34 -6.29 18.64 16.70
C ASP A 34 -6.19 17.50 15.66
N GLY A 35 -7.22 16.67 15.53
CA GLY A 35 -7.23 15.55 14.57
C GLY A 35 -7.26 16.01 13.11
N HIS A 36 -7.92 17.09 12.79
CA HIS A 36 -7.97 17.63 11.42
C HIS A 36 -6.64 18.27 11.02
N ALA A 37 -6.00 19.03 11.92
CA ALA A 37 -4.69 19.62 11.66
C ALA A 37 -3.61 18.56 11.46
N GLN A 38 -3.59 17.50 12.26
CA GLN A 38 -2.68 16.37 12.11
C GLN A 38 -2.92 15.62 10.80
N GLY A 39 -4.17 15.41 10.39
CA GLY A 39 -4.52 14.79 9.11
C GLY A 39 -4.01 15.60 7.91
N HIS A 40 -4.10 16.91 7.93
CA HIS A 40 -3.57 17.77 6.86
C HIS A 40 -2.05 17.71 6.77
N LEU A 41 -1.34 17.77 7.91
CA LEU A 41 0.11 17.67 7.93
C LEU A 41 0.60 16.30 7.43
N ALA A 42 -0.07 15.22 7.80
CA ALA A 42 0.24 13.88 7.30
C ALA A 42 0.01 13.75 5.78
N ALA A 43 -1.07 14.33 5.26
CA ALA A 43 -1.34 14.34 3.82
C ALA A 43 -0.29 15.13 3.03
N GLN A 44 0.12 16.29 3.55
CA GLN A 44 1.18 17.11 2.95
C GLN A 44 2.54 16.38 2.97
N ALA A 45 2.89 15.74 4.08
CA ALA A 45 4.12 14.96 4.20
C ALA A 45 4.13 13.78 3.21
N CYS A 46 3.01 13.07 3.05
CA CYS A 46 2.86 11.99 2.09
C CYS A 46 3.03 12.48 0.64
N ALA A 47 2.42 13.63 0.29
CA ALA A 47 2.55 14.23 -1.03
C ALA A 47 4.00 14.64 -1.33
N SER A 48 4.67 15.27 -0.36
CA SER A 48 6.07 15.68 -0.51
C SER A 48 7.02 14.48 -0.64
N GLU A 49 6.78 13.42 0.12
CA GLU A 49 7.56 12.18 0.01
C GLU A 49 7.32 11.48 -1.33
N PHE A 50 6.07 11.45 -1.82
CA PHE A 50 5.76 10.95 -3.16
C PHE A 50 6.53 11.70 -4.24
N GLU A 51 6.49 13.04 -4.23
CA GLU A 51 7.19 13.88 -5.20
C GLU A 51 8.71 13.63 -5.19
N LYS A 52 9.31 13.56 -4.01
CA LYS A 52 10.73 13.28 -3.83
C LYS A 52 11.11 11.91 -4.37
N VAL A 53 10.43 10.86 -3.90
CA VAL A 53 10.74 9.47 -4.23
C VAL A 53 10.58 9.19 -5.72
N VAL A 54 9.49 9.69 -6.33
CA VAL A 54 9.25 9.55 -7.78
C VAL A 54 10.25 10.37 -8.59
N GLY A 55 10.56 11.59 -8.17
CA GLY A 55 11.56 12.45 -8.81
C GLY A 55 12.97 11.84 -8.79
N GLU A 56 13.32 11.11 -7.74
CA GLU A 56 14.57 10.34 -7.65
C GLU A 56 14.58 9.09 -8.53
N GLY A 57 13.45 8.72 -9.13
CA GLY A 57 13.28 7.52 -9.96
C GLY A 57 12.95 6.26 -9.16
N ARG A 58 12.57 6.39 -7.90
CA ARG A 58 12.11 5.30 -7.03
C ARG A 58 10.61 5.06 -7.18
N GLY A 59 10.15 3.84 -6.91
CA GLY A 59 8.80 3.40 -7.26
C GLY A 59 7.69 3.77 -6.29
N PHE A 60 7.94 4.36 -5.12
CA PHE A 60 6.93 4.70 -4.10
C PHE A 60 5.86 3.61 -3.91
N GLY A 61 6.27 2.37 -3.73
CA GLY A 61 5.37 1.22 -3.56
C GLY A 61 4.70 0.68 -4.84
N LEU A 62 4.99 1.24 -6.02
CA LEU A 62 4.39 0.78 -7.29
C LEU A 62 4.73 -0.68 -7.65
N ALA A 63 5.84 -1.21 -7.12
CA ALA A 63 6.24 -2.61 -7.28
C ALA A 63 6.01 -3.46 -6.02
N PHE A 64 5.25 -2.98 -5.04
CA PHE A 64 4.99 -3.69 -3.78
C PHE A 64 4.45 -5.11 -4.00
N ALA A 65 3.53 -5.29 -4.96
CA ALA A 65 2.97 -6.59 -5.30
C ALA A 65 4.04 -7.60 -5.78
N ALA A 66 5.11 -7.15 -6.42
CA ALA A 66 6.23 -8.00 -6.80
C ALA A 66 7.13 -8.28 -5.59
N ASP A 67 7.53 -7.25 -4.86
CA ASP A 67 8.48 -7.35 -3.74
C ASP A 67 7.99 -8.30 -2.63
N GLN A 68 6.73 -8.17 -2.21
CA GLN A 68 6.13 -9.03 -1.17
C GLN A 68 5.90 -10.48 -1.60
N ASN A 69 5.99 -10.79 -2.91
CA ASN A 69 5.80 -12.14 -3.46
C ASN A 69 7.10 -12.75 -3.99
N GLY A 70 8.26 -12.34 -3.46
CA GLY A 70 9.56 -12.95 -3.77
C GLY A 70 10.19 -12.48 -5.08
N TYR A 71 9.75 -11.34 -5.62
CA TYR A 71 10.37 -10.68 -6.75
C TYR A 71 11.12 -9.42 -6.26
N PRO A 72 12.38 -9.53 -5.88
CA PRO A 72 13.12 -8.44 -5.28
C PRO A 72 13.46 -7.33 -6.27
N GLY A 73 13.55 -6.08 -5.76
CA GLY A 73 14.15 -5.00 -6.52
C GLY A 73 15.68 -4.96 -6.35
N PRO A 74 16.44 -4.44 -7.34
CA PRO A 74 17.90 -4.48 -7.32
C PRO A 74 18.50 -3.71 -6.14
N MET A 75 17.89 -2.60 -5.74
CA MET A 75 18.34 -1.82 -4.57
C MET A 75 18.29 -2.67 -3.29
N HIS A 76 17.17 -3.36 -3.07
CA HIS A 76 16.99 -4.19 -1.88
C HIS A 76 17.86 -5.45 -1.88
N VAL A 77 18.17 -5.99 -3.05
CA VAL A 77 19.16 -7.07 -3.19
C VAL A 77 20.54 -6.59 -2.77
N LEU A 78 20.94 -5.40 -3.20
CA LEU A 78 22.21 -4.79 -2.82
C LEU A 78 22.29 -4.43 -1.33
N GLU A 79 21.19 -3.96 -0.73
CA GLU A 79 21.08 -3.71 0.72
C GLU A 79 21.30 -4.99 1.55
N LEU A 80 20.89 -6.14 1.01
CA LEU A 80 20.99 -7.44 1.66
C LEU A 80 22.14 -8.31 1.12
N LYS A 81 23.08 -7.74 0.37
CA LYS A 81 24.13 -8.47 -0.37
C LYS A 81 24.91 -9.46 0.50
N ASP A 82 25.31 -9.06 1.70
CA ASP A 82 26.08 -9.90 2.61
C ASP A 82 25.22 -11.06 3.16
N ARG A 83 23.97 -10.80 3.47
CA ARG A 83 23.02 -11.83 3.93
C ARG A 83 22.66 -12.83 2.82
N LEU A 84 22.57 -12.34 1.58
CA LEU A 84 22.31 -13.15 0.39
C LEU A 84 23.57 -13.85 -0.11
N THR A 85 24.75 -13.48 0.39
CA THR A 85 26.05 -13.98 -0.05
C THR A 85 26.18 -13.87 -1.59
N LEU A 86 25.92 -12.66 -2.12
CA LEU A 86 25.98 -12.43 -3.56
C LEU A 86 27.39 -12.68 -4.09
N SER A 87 27.49 -13.31 -5.27
CA SER A 87 28.73 -13.34 -6.01
C SER A 87 29.08 -11.95 -6.56
N ALA A 88 30.34 -11.73 -6.91
CA ALA A 88 30.78 -10.47 -7.52
C ALA A 88 29.98 -10.13 -8.79
N ASP A 89 29.69 -11.15 -9.60
CA ASP A 89 28.91 -10.97 -10.84
C ASP A 89 27.44 -10.63 -10.54
N GLN A 90 26.84 -11.25 -9.53
CA GLN A 90 25.48 -10.92 -9.10
C GLN A 90 25.40 -9.47 -8.57
N GLU A 91 26.39 -9.05 -7.79
CA GLU A 91 26.45 -7.68 -7.27
C GLU A 91 26.65 -6.68 -8.42
N ALA A 92 27.52 -6.96 -9.38
CA ALA A 92 27.72 -6.10 -10.56
C ALA A 92 26.43 -5.97 -11.40
N ASN A 93 25.79 -7.10 -11.73
CA ASN A 93 24.55 -7.11 -12.49
C ASN A 93 23.39 -6.41 -11.76
N ALA A 94 23.29 -6.56 -10.44
CA ALA A 94 22.27 -5.85 -9.65
C ALA A 94 22.50 -4.32 -9.66
N ARG A 95 23.78 -3.85 -9.64
CA ARG A 95 24.10 -2.43 -9.78
C ARG A 95 23.73 -1.89 -11.16
N GLU A 96 24.00 -2.67 -12.21
CA GLU A 96 23.66 -2.32 -13.58
C GLU A 96 22.15 -2.21 -13.77
N LEU A 97 21.36 -3.20 -13.28
CA LEU A 97 19.90 -3.15 -13.29
C LEU A 97 19.37 -1.94 -12.53
N MET A 98 19.93 -1.65 -11.36
CA MET A 98 19.54 -0.47 -10.58
C MET A 98 19.80 0.82 -11.35
N HIS A 99 20.96 0.93 -12.00
CA HIS A 99 21.31 2.10 -12.81
C HIS A 99 20.37 2.26 -14.00
N ALA A 100 20.12 1.19 -14.75
CA ALA A 100 19.19 1.19 -15.89
C ALA A 100 17.77 1.57 -15.45
N MET A 101 17.28 1.01 -14.35
CA MET A 101 15.99 1.37 -13.77
C MET A 101 15.88 2.86 -13.48
N PHE A 102 16.88 3.47 -12.82
CA PHE A 102 16.85 4.90 -12.53
C PHE A 102 16.95 5.77 -13.78
N THR A 103 17.75 5.36 -14.76
CA THR A 103 17.86 6.07 -16.05
C THR A 103 16.53 6.09 -16.79
N GLU A 104 15.76 5.01 -16.72
CA GLU A 104 14.46 4.92 -17.37
C GLU A 104 13.33 5.54 -16.54
N SER A 105 13.33 5.35 -15.22
CA SER A 105 12.21 5.78 -14.36
C SER A 105 12.21 7.29 -14.08
N ARG A 106 13.34 7.96 -13.99
CA ARG A 106 13.42 9.41 -13.72
C ARG A 106 12.64 10.27 -14.72
N PRO A 107 12.85 10.15 -16.05
CA PRO A 107 12.07 10.96 -17.01
C PRO A 107 10.57 10.60 -17.01
N LYS A 108 10.22 9.34 -16.73
CA LYS A 108 8.81 8.91 -16.58
C LYS A 108 8.21 9.46 -15.29
N GLY A 109 8.98 9.44 -14.19
CA GLY A 109 8.59 10.05 -12.92
C GLY A 109 8.34 11.55 -13.06
N ALA A 110 9.21 12.28 -13.77
CA ALA A 110 9.01 13.70 -14.04
C ALA A 110 7.67 13.96 -14.78
N ARG A 111 7.34 13.14 -15.78
CA ARG A 111 6.04 13.25 -16.47
C ARG A 111 4.85 12.96 -15.55
N LEU A 112 4.97 11.97 -14.67
CA LEU A 112 3.94 11.70 -13.67
C LEU A 112 3.72 12.90 -12.74
N LEU A 113 4.80 13.47 -12.22
CA LEU A 113 4.73 14.65 -11.34
C LEU A 113 4.14 15.88 -12.07
N GLU A 114 4.45 16.06 -13.34
CA GLU A 114 3.86 17.11 -14.16
C GLU A 114 2.34 16.91 -14.36
N ALA A 115 1.91 15.69 -14.66
CA ALA A 115 0.49 15.35 -14.82
C ALA A 115 -0.28 15.55 -13.51
N GLU A 116 0.28 15.14 -12.36
CA GLU A 116 -0.30 15.40 -11.03
C GLU A 116 -0.39 16.91 -10.73
N ALA A 117 0.62 17.68 -11.12
CA ALA A 117 0.61 19.13 -10.97
C ALA A 117 -0.47 19.79 -11.84
N LYS A 118 -0.70 19.31 -13.07
CA LYS A 118 -1.80 19.77 -13.93
C LYS A 118 -3.17 19.51 -13.29
N LEU A 119 -3.37 18.29 -12.79
CA LEU A 119 -4.61 17.94 -12.10
C LEU A 119 -4.86 18.85 -10.89
N ARG A 120 -3.84 19.10 -10.05
CA ARG A 120 -3.94 20.00 -8.91
C ARG A 120 -4.30 21.45 -9.33
N ARG A 121 -3.72 21.95 -10.44
CA ARG A 121 -3.99 23.31 -10.93
C ARG A 121 -5.45 23.51 -11.31
N LEU A 122 -6.14 22.53 -11.90
CA LEU A 122 -7.57 22.65 -12.23
C LEU A 122 -8.40 23.07 -11.02
N PHE A 123 -8.11 22.50 -9.86
CA PHE A 123 -8.83 22.84 -8.61
C PHE A 123 -8.33 24.14 -7.97
N ALA A 124 -7.01 24.37 -7.98
CA ALA A 124 -6.42 25.57 -7.41
C ALA A 124 -6.90 26.86 -8.11
N GLU A 125 -7.02 26.82 -9.44
CA GLU A 125 -7.48 27.91 -10.27
C GLU A 125 -9.01 27.98 -10.42
N ARG A 126 -9.74 26.99 -9.81
CA ARG A 126 -11.20 26.88 -9.86
C ARG A 126 -11.76 26.78 -11.28
N VAL A 127 -11.02 26.14 -12.18
CA VAL A 127 -11.43 25.89 -13.57
C VAL A 127 -11.76 24.41 -13.83
N ALA A 128 -11.88 23.61 -12.77
CA ALA A 128 -12.22 22.21 -12.85
C ALA A 128 -13.67 22.02 -13.33
N ASP A 129 -13.86 21.33 -14.42
CA ASP A 129 -15.12 20.73 -14.86
C ASP A 129 -14.95 19.21 -15.03
N GLU A 130 -16.04 18.49 -15.26
CA GLU A 130 -16.01 17.04 -15.37
C GLU A 130 -15.09 16.55 -16.50
N ALA A 131 -15.13 17.19 -17.67
CA ALA A 131 -14.37 16.79 -18.83
C ALA A 131 -12.86 17.02 -18.61
N ALA A 132 -12.48 18.18 -18.06
CA ALA A 132 -11.10 18.52 -17.74
C ALA A 132 -10.54 17.58 -16.66
N VAL A 133 -11.30 17.26 -15.61
CA VAL A 133 -10.87 16.34 -14.55
C VAL A 133 -10.67 14.93 -15.11
N ARG A 134 -11.62 14.41 -15.90
CA ARG A 134 -11.48 13.09 -16.54
C ARG A 134 -10.23 13.01 -17.42
N ALA A 135 -9.97 14.04 -18.23
CA ALA A 135 -8.79 14.10 -19.09
C ALA A 135 -7.49 14.12 -18.29
N ALA A 136 -7.41 14.95 -17.24
CA ALA A 136 -6.23 15.04 -16.38
C ALA A 136 -5.96 13.74 -15.61
N VAL A 137 -7.00 13.09 -15.08
CA VAL A 137 -6.86 11.78 -14.41
C VAL A 137 -6.35 10.73 -15.39
N ALA A 138 -6.86 10.68 -16.62
CA ALA A 138 -6.37 9.75 -17.64
C ALA A 138 -4.89 9.99 -17.99
N GLU A 139 -4.42 11.24 -17.99
CA GLU A 139 -3.00 11.59 -18.19
C GLU A 139 -2.14 11.09 -17.02
N VAL A 140 -2.57 11.33 -15.77
CA VAL A 140 -1.91 10.85 -14.56
C VAL A 140 -1.78 9.33 -14.57
N GLU A 141 -2.87 8.61 -14.81
CA GLU A 141 -2.84 7.15 -14.76
C GLU A 141 -1.98 6.53 -15.88
N ARG A 142 -1.93 7.13 -17.04
CA ARG A 142 -1.02 6.72 -18.12
C ARG A 142 0.44 6.89 -17.70
N ALA A 143 0.80 8.06 -17.18
CA ALA A 143 2.16 8.31 -16.69
C ALA A 143 2.54 7.39 -15.53
N ARG A 144 1.61 7.15 -14.59
CA ARG A 144 1.78 6.22 -13.47
C ARG A 144 2.04 4.78 -13.94
N THR A 145 1.30 4.34 -14.96
CA THR A 145 1.49 3.01 -15.56
C THR A 145 2.89 2.86 -16.14
N GLU A 146 3.42 3.89 -16.82
CA GLU A 146 4.77 3.86 -17.39
C GLU A 146 5.85 3.71 -16.29
N VAL A 147 5.75 4.48 -15.20
CA VAL A 147 6.66 4.35 -14.06
C VAL A 147 6.55 2.97 -13.44
N ARG A 148 5.32 2.50 -13.19
CA ARG A 148 5.05 1.20 -12.57
C ARG A 148 5.64 0.04 -13.36
N LEU A 149 5.52 0.07 -14.69
CA LEU A 149 6.06 -0.97 -15.57
C LEU A 149 7.58 -1.06 -15.48
N VAL A 150 8.30 0.07 -15.44
CA VAL A 150 9.76 0.06 -15.27
C VAL A 150 10.14 -0.73 -14.00
N HIS A 151 9.50 -0.40 -12.88
CA HIS A 151 9.81 -1.08 -11.61
C HIS A 151 9.44 -2.55 -11.62
N LEU A 152 8.22 -2.91 -12.07
CA LEU A 152 7.78 -4.30 -12.10
C LEU A 152 8.64 -5.17 -13.01
N LEU A 153 9.00 -4.67 -14.22
CA LEU A 153 9.86 -5.41 -15.14
C LEU A 153 11.28 -5.56 -14.59
N THR A 154 11.82 -4.52 -13.94
CA THR A 154 13.11 -4.62 -13.25
C THR A 154 13.07 -5.67 -12.13
N HIS A 155 11.99 -5.77 -11.37
CA HIS A 155 11.84 -6.81 -10.35
C HIS A 155 11.84 -8.23 -10.96
N LEU A 156 11.23 -8.43 -12.14
CA LEU A 156 11.31 -9.72 -12.85
C LEU A 156 12.75 -10.09 -13.19
N THR A 157 13.49 -9.16 -13.81
CA THR A 157 14.89 -9.38 -14.18
C THR A 157 15.80 -9.58 -12.97
N THR A 158 15.57 -8.81 -11.89
CA THR A 158 16.34 -8.96 -10.65
C THR A 158 16.14 -10.32 -10.00
N ARG A 159 14.90 -10.85 -10.00
CA ARG A 159 14.62 -12.21 -9.51
C ARG A 159 15.48 -13.25 -10.22
N ASP A 160 15.67 -13.10 -11.52
CA ASP A 160 16.39 -14.08 -12.34
C ASP A 160 17.91 -14.05 -12.11
N LEU A 161 18.45 -13.02 -11.47
CA LEU A 161 19.84 -12.98 -10.99
C LEU A 161 20.09 -13.86 -9.77
N LEU A 162 19.05 -14.17 -9.01
CA LEU A 162 19.17 -14.86 -7.72
C LEU A 162 18.86 -16.34 -7.84
N THR A 163 19.59 -17.14 -7.08
CA THR A 163 19.25 -18.54 -6.85
C THR A 163 17.95 -18.66 -6.05
N GLU A 164 17.34 -19.84 -6.03
CA GLU A 164 16.13 -20.10 -5.25
C GLU A 164 16.36 -19.86 -3.75
N ASP A 165 17.49 -20.32 -3.21
CA ASP A 165 17.85 -20.09 -1.80
C ASP A 165 18.03 -18.62 -1.49
N GLN A 166 18.68 -17.84 -2.35
CA GLN A 166 18.80 -16.40 -2.18
C GLN A 166 17.44 -15.70 -2.19
N ARG A 167 16.51 -16.11 -3.05
CA ARG A 167 15.14 -15.58 -3.09
C ARG A 167 14.38 -15.89 -1.80
N ARG A 168 14.51 -17.11 -1.26
CA ARG A 168 13.92 -17.49 0.02
C ARG A 168 14.50 -16.65 1.17
N ILE A 169 15.82 -16.52 1.25
CA ILE A 169 16.50 -15.70 2.26
C ILE A 169 16.06 -14.24 2.16
N TYR A 170 15.94 -13.71 0.93
CA TYR A 170 15.45 -12.36 0.70
C TYR A 170 14.04 -12.17 1.26
N HIS A 171 13.13 -13.07 0.91
CA HIS A 171 11.73 -12.99 1.37
C HIS A 171 11.63 -13.05 2.89
N GLU A 172 12.31 -13.99 3.53
CA GLU A 172 12.36 -14.11 4.99
C GLU A 172 12.93 -12.85 5.66
N ALA A 173 13.95 -12.25 5.05
CA ALA A 173 14.58 -11.04 5.58
C ALA A 173 13.68 -9.81 5.58
N ARG A 174 12.82 -9.68 4.55
CA ARG A 174 11.99 -8.48 4.36
C ARG A 174 10.54 -8.64 4.81
N TRP A 175 10.00 -9.84 4.67
CA TRP A 175 8.56 -10.08 4.81
C TRP A 175 8.23 -11.12 5.89
N GLY A 176 9.26 -11.76 6.46
CA GLY A 176 9.10 -12.87 7.40
C GLY A 176 8.98 -14.22 6.72
N ALA A 177 8.85 -15.29 7.51
CA ALA A 177 8.72 -16.64 6.99
C ALA A 177 7.47 -16.75 6.09
N LEU A 178 7.63 -17.43 4.93
CA LEU A 178 6.48 -17.78 4.08
C LEU A 178 5.51 -18.64 4.89
N ALA A 179 4.23 -18.29 4.86
CA ALA A 179 3.21 -19.17 5.41
C ALA A 179 3.30 -20.54 4.70
N PRO A 180 3.17 -21.67 5.41
CA PRO A 180 3.16 -22.97 4.78
C PRO A 180 2.05 -23.02 3.71
N ALA A 181 2.37 -23.54 2.53
CA ALA A 181 1.41 -23.75 1.47
C ALA A 181 0.25 -24.62 2.01
N GLN A 182 -0.97 -24.11 1.92
CA GLN A 182 -2.20 -24.84 2.30
C GLN A 182 -2.57 -25.82 1.19
#